data_75735c5099cf3da89ed60d149bcd68b8
#
_entry.id   75735c5099cf3da89ed60d149bcd68b8
#
_cell.length_a   1.000
_cell.length_b   1.000
_cell.length_c   1.000
_cell.angle_alpha   90.00
_cell.angle_beta   90.00
_cell.angle_gamma   90.00
#
_symmetry.space_group_name_H-M   'P 1'
#
loop_
_entity.id
_entity.type
_entity.pdbx_description
1 polymer ?
#
loop_
_entity_poly.entity_id
_entity_poly.type
_entity_poly.pdbx_seq_one_letter_code
_entity_poly.pdbx_strand_id
1 'polypeptide(L)'
;DRSPSRGLGDVYKRQDEVFAEALTKGDILIPDGVSIVKACKWLKAKSRPKERIAGWDLFIFEMDKLNQKGGKCFFMGSSEKVLNLIKKRAAVDYPNITVETYSPPYKPEFSKEDNDAIIEAINKANPDLLWIGMTAPKQEKWTYSHWNELNIHCHVGTIGAVFDFFAGTVARAPMWWQNHGLEWAYRLLKEPKRMWRRYIIGNTLFLWNIATKE
;
A
#
# COMPACT_ATOMS: atom_id res chain seq x y z
N ASP A 1 -5.89 -9.42 -3.87
CA ASP A 1 -6.03 -8.68 -2.63
C ASP A 1 -4.87 -7.71 -2.49
N ARG A 2 -5.15 -6.40 -2.52
CA ARG A 2 -4.14 -5.36 -2.71
C ARG A 2 -3.90 -4.49 -1.47
N SER A 3 -4.43 -4.86 -0.34
CA SER A 3 -4.16 -4.11 0.90
C SER A 3 -3.87 -5.08 2.04
N PRO A 4 -2.68 -5.09 2.63
CA PRO A 4 -2.42 -5.91 3.79
C PRO A 4 -3.24 -5.37 4.95
N SER A 5 -4.23 -6.16 5.40
CA SER A 5 -4.60 -6.04 6.79
C SER A 5 -3.42 -6.55 7.61
N ARG A 6 -2.94 -5.81 8.58
CA ARG A 6 -1.75 -6.17 9.35
C ARG A 6 -1.89 -7.47 10.14
N GLY A 7 -3.10 -7.95 10.42
CA GLY A 7 -3.28 -9.29 10.97
C GLY A 7 -2.72 -10.40 10.07
N LEU A 8 -2.93 -10.28 8.74
CA LEU A 8 -2.29 -11.19 7.80
C LEU A 8 -0.79 -10.86 7.63
N GLY A 9 -0.42 -9.59 7.66
CA GLY A 9 0.97 -9.16 7.61
C GLY A 9 1.82 -9.78 8.72
N ASP A 10 1.31 -9.87 9.95
CA ASP A 10 2.00 -10.53 11.06
C ASP A 10 2.13 -12.05 10.87
N VAL A 11 1.16 -12.70 10.24
CA VAL A 11 1.24 -14.12 9.88
C VAL A 11 2.26 -14.34 8.76
N TYR A 12 2.25 -13.52 7.72
CA TYR A 12 3.26 -13.57 6.65
C TYR A 12 4.65 -13.22 7.15
N LYS A 13 4.79 -12.25 8.05
CA LYS A 13 6.06 -11.88 8.66
C LYS A 13 6.76 -13.04 9.37
N ARG A 14 6.02 -13.97 9.94
CA ARG A 14 6.56 -15.17 10.59
C ARG A 14 6.98 -16.28 9.61
N GLN A 15 6.47 -16.23 8.37
CA GLN A 15 6.68 -17.25 7.34
C GLN A 15 7.60 -16.79 6.20
N ASP A 16 7.86 -15.48 6.10
CA ASP A 16 8.61 -14.87 5.01
C ASP A 16 9.60 -13.83 5.56
N GLU A 17 10.87 -14.21 5.64
CA GLU A 17 11.95 -13.38 6.19
C GLU A 17 12.15 -12.09 5.40
N VAL A 18 12.08 -12.17 4.07
CA VAL A 18 12.25 -10.99 3.19
C VAL A 18 11.14 -9.97 3.44
N PHE A 19 9.91 -10.45 3.62
CA PHE A 19 8.79 -9.57 3.97
C PHE A 19 8.95 -8.96 5.37
N ALA A 20 9.43 -9.75 6.33
CA ALA A 20 9.72 -9.26 7.67
C ALA A 20 10.79 -8.14 7.65
N GLU A 21 11.84 -8.32 6.87
CA GLU A 21 12.89 -7.31 6.69
C GLU A 21 12.36 -6.07 5.99
N ALA A 22 11.60 -6.22 4.89
CA ALA A 22 10.97 -5.10 4.19
C ALA A 22 10.12 -4.21 5.13
N LEU A 23 9.36 -4.83 6.05
CA LEU A 23 8.56 -4.09 7.01
C LEU A 23 9.36 -3.44 8.15
N THR A 24 10.50 -4.02 8.52
CA THR A 24 11.31 -3.52 9.64
C THR A 24 12.36 -2.49 9.23
N LYS A 25 12.83 -2.57 7.98
CA LYS A 25 13.84 -1.66 7.44
C LYS A 25 13.24 -0.49 6.65
N GLY A 26 11.92 -0.48 6.41
CA GLY A 26 11.26 0.70 5.87
C GLY A 26 11.28 1.86 6.87
N ASP A 27 11.51 3.08 6.38
CA ASP A 27 11.63 4.28 7.22
C ASP A 27 10.35 4.55 8.01
N ILE A 28 9.20 4.35 7.40
CA ILE A 28 7.88 4.61 8.01
C ILE A 28 6.93 3.45 7.76
N LEU A 29 6.34 2.95 8.84
CA LEU A 29 5.26 1.98 8.80
C LEU A 29 3.97 2.60 9.36
N ILE A 30 3.04 2.95 8.47
CA ILE A 30 1.78 3.60 8.87
C ILE A 30 0.80 2.63 9.53
N PRO A 31 0.05 3.06 10.56
CA PRO A 31 -0.93 2.25 11.28
C PRO A 31 -2.28 2.21 10.52
N ASP A 32 -2.38 1.44 9.44
CA ASP A 32 -3.58 1.38 8.59
C ASP A 32 -4.80 0.71 9.24
N GLY A 33 -4.67 0.09 10.39
CA GLY A 33 -5.79 -0.58 11.07
C GLY A 33 -6.06 -0.05 12.48
N VAL A 34 -7.34 0.19 12.83
CA VAL A 34 -7.74 0.53 14.20
C VAL A 34 -7.27 -0.52 15.21
N SER A 35 -7.27 -1.80 14.82
CA SER A 35 -6.76 -2.90 15.63
C SER A 35 -5.27 -2.74 15.98
N ILE A 36 -4.46 -2.20 15.06
CA ILE A 36 -3.03 -1.94 15.30
C ILE A 36 -2.85 -0.83 16.33
N VAL A 37 -3.61 0.27 16.20
CA VAL A 37 -3.57 1.37 17.16
C VAL A 37 -3.92 0.87 18.56
N LYS A 38 -4.99 0.06 18.68
CA LYS A 38 -5.40 -0.54 19.95
C LYS A 38 -4.35 -1.54 20.48
N ALA A 39 -3.78 -2.36 19.62
CA ALA A 39 -2.74 -3.32 20.00
C ALA A 39 -1.46 -2.62 20.52
N CYS A 40 -1.00 -1.55 19.83
CA CYS A 40 0.14 -0.76 20.29
C CYS A 40 -0.10 -0.14 21.67
N LYS A 41 -1.33 0.29 21.94
CA LYS A 41 -1.72 0.82 23.25
C LYS A 41 -1.75 -0.29 24.31
N TRP A 42 -2.35 -1.43 24.00
CA TRP A 42 -2.46 -2.58 24.93
C TRP A 42 -1.09 -3.14 25.28
N LEU A 43 -0.27 -3.43 24.28
CA LEU A 43 1.09 -3.98 24.47
C LEU A 43 2.11 -2.92 24.95
N LYS A 44 1.68 -1.73 25.30
CA LYS A 44 2.55 -0.61 25.75
C LYS A 44 3.76 -0.41 24.82
N ALA A 45 3.53 -0.55 23.49
CA ALA A 45 4.59 -0.43 22.50
C ALA A 45 5.31 0.93 22.60
N LYS A 46 6.60 0.98 22.22
CA LYS A 46 7.38 2.23 22.20
C LYS A 46 6.74 3.28 21.28
N SER A 47 6.31 2.88 20.08
CA SER A 47 5.55 3.71 19.18
C SER A 47 4.05 3.55 19.47
N ARG A 48 3.38 4.63 19.83
CA ARG A 48 1.94 4.65 20.15
C ARG A 48 1.21 5.60 19.20
N PRO A 49 0.80 5.12 18.02
CA PRO A 49 0.03 5.96 17.11
C PRO A 49 -1.26 6.41 17.79
N LYS A 50 -1.60 7.69 17.65
CA LYS A 50 -2.82 8.26 18.25
C LYS A 50 -4.06 7.82 17.49
N GLU A 51 -3.93 7.72 16.18
CA GLU A 51 -5.01 7.43 15.25
C GLU A 51 -4.55 6.52 14.11
N ARG A 52 -5.51 6.01 13.36
CA ARG A 52 -5.29 5.25 12.14
C ARG A 52 -4.89 6.19 11.00
N ILE A 53 -3.88 5.81 10.24
CA ILE A 53 -3.54 6.45 8.97
C ILE A 53 -3.69 5.38 7.88
N ALA A 54 -4.69 5.53 7.02
CA ALA A 54 -4.85 4.62 5.88
C ALA A 54 -3.91 5.03 4.73
N GLY A 55 -3.58 4.05 3.87
CA GLY A 55 -2.78 4.33 2.67
C GLY A 55 -3.40 5.41 1.78
N TRP A 56 -4.74 5.52 1.76
CA TRP A 56 -5.44 6.62 1.08
C TRP A 56 -5.13 7.99 1.67
N ASP A 57 -5.10 8.10 3.00
CA ASP A 57 -4.87 9.38 3.68
C ASP A 57 -3.44 9.87 3.41
N LEU A 58 -2.45 8.96 3.45
CA LEU A 58 -1.09 9.25 3.04
C LEU A 58 -1.01 9.65 1.56
N PHE A 59 -1.71 8.92 0.69
CA PHE A 59 -1.74 9.21 -0.74
C PHE A 59 -2.23 10.63 -1.03
N ILE A 60 -3.38 11.01 -0.49
CA ILE A 60 -3.94 12.35 -0.69
C ILE A 60 -2.97 13.42 -0.15
N PHE A 61 -2.45 13.22 1.05
CA PHE A 61 -1.52 14.17 1.67
C PHE A 61 -0.27 14.42 0.81
N GLU A 62 0.37 13.36 0.30
CA GLU A 62 1.58 13.51 -0.52
C GLU A 62 1.26 14.05 -1.92
N MET A 63 0.12 13.68 -2.51
CA MET A 63 -0.31 14.23 -3.80
C MET A 63 -0.64 15.73 -3.69
N ASP A 64 -1.36 16.15 -2.65
CA ASP A 64 -1.65 17.56 -2.39
C ASP A 64 -0.37 18.38 -2.20
N LYS A 65 0.56 17.84 -1.42
CA LYS A 65 1.86 18.48 -1.17
C LYS A 65 2.71 18.60 -2.44
N LEU A 66 2.73 17.56 -3.27
CA LEU A 66 3.44 17.60 -4.54
C LEU A 66 2.76 18.55 -5.52
N ASN A 67 1.44 18.59 -5.56
CA ASN A 67 0.69 19.51 -6.44
C ASN A 67 0.93 20.99 -6.11
N GLN A 68 1.16 21.32 -4.83
CA GLN A 68 1.52 22.70 -4.43
C GLN A 68 2.87 23.15 -4.95
N LYS A 69 3.84 22.24 -5.05
CA LYS A 69 5.20 22.53 -5.53
C LYS A 69 5.34 22.38 -7.04
N GLY A 70 4.48 21.56 -7.65
CA GLY A 70 4.75 20.92 -8.92
C GLY A 70 5.75 19.77 -8.77
N GLY A 71 5.85 18.93 -9.79
CA GLY A 71 6.80 17.83 -9.81
C GLY A 71 6.27 16.60 -10.55
N LYS A 72 7.00 15.50 -10.41
CA LYS A 72 6.71 14.25 -11.11
C LYS A 72 6.30 13.15 -10.14
N CYS A 73 5.15 12.53 -10.41
CA CYS A 73 4.68 11.35 -9.70
C CYS A 73 4.72 10.13 -10.62
N PHE A 74 5.26 9.03 -10.13
CA PHE A 74 5.33 7.77 -10.87
C PHE A 74 4.44 6.71 -10.22
N PHE A 75 3.61 6.05 -11.03
CA PHE A 75 2.79 4.91 -10.58
C PHE A 75 3.29 3.62 -11.22
N MET A 76 3.83 2.72 -10.42
CA MET A 76 4.29 1.40 -10.85
C MET A 76 3.38 0.31 -10.34
N GLY A 77 2.90 -0.54 -11.23
CA GLY A 77 2.01 -1.65 -10.88
C GLY A 77 0.63 -1.55 -11.53
N SER A 78 -0.29 -2.42 -11.11
CA SER A 78 -1.65 -2.50 -11.66
C SER A 78 -1.68 -2.78 -13.18
N SER A 79 -2.83 -2.60 -13.82
CA SER A 79 -3.00 -2.77 -15.27
C SER A 79 -2.95 -1.43 -15.99
N GLU A 80 -2.58 -1.45 -17.28
CA GLU A 80 -2.60 -0.27 -18.15
C GLU A 80 -3.95 0.47 -18.11
N LYS A 81 -5.06 -0.28 -18.06
CA LYS A 81 -6.40 0.30 -17.95
C LYS A 81 -6.55 1.16 -16.69
N VAL A 82 -6.11 0.64 -15.54
CA VAL A 82 -6.18 1.36 -14.26
C VAL A 82 -5.24 2.56 -14.27
N LEU A 83 -4.01 2.40 -14.76
CA LEU A 83 -3.04 3.49 -14.85
C LEU A 83 -3.51 4.63 -15.75
N ASN A 84 -4.17 4.32 -16.86
CA ASN A 84 -4.75 5.33 -17.72
C ASN A 84 -5.90 6.11 -17.04
N LEU A 85 -6.71 5.46 -16.21
CA LEU A 85 -7.71 6.14 -15.39
C LEU A 85 -7.08 7.03 -14.34
N ILE A 86 -6.01 6.57 -13.69
CA ILE A 86 -5.21 7.36 -12.74
C ILE A 86 -4.66 8.61 -13.42
N LYS A 87 -4.04 8.49 -14.60
CA LYS A 87 -3.53 9.66 -15.35
C LYS A 87 -4.63 10.69 -15.65
N LYS A 88 -5.79 10.21 -16.15
CA LYS A 88 -6.91 11.09 -16.45
C LYS A 88 -7.42 11.83 -15.22
N ARG A 89 -7.56 11.14 -14.11
CA ARG A 89 -8.02 11.74 -12.87
C ARG A 89 -6.98 12.69 -12.29
N ALA A 90 -5.73 12.29 -12.25
CA ALA A 90 -4.65 13.14 -11.74
C ALA A 90 -4.50 14.44 -12.54
N ALA A 91 -4.71 14.43 -13.86
CA ALA A 91 -4.69 15.64 -14.68
C ALA A 91 -5.79 16.66 -14.29
N VAL A 92 -6.89 16.18 -13.68
CA VAL A 92 -7.97 17.05 -13.19
C VAL A 92 -7.75 17.45 -11.73
N ASP A 93 -7.48 16.45 -10.85
CA ASP A 93 -7.39 16.66 -9.41
C ASP A 93 -6.05 17.32 -9.00
N TYR A 94 -4.98 17.07 -9.77
CA TYR A 94 -3.60 17.50 -9.48
C TYR A 94 -2.88 18.06 -10.71
N PRO A 95 -3.35 19.19 -11.26
CA PRO A 95 -2.91 19.71 -12.58
C PRO A 95 -1.42 20.12 -12.62
N ASN A 96 -0.78 20.36 -11.48
CA ASN A 96 0.63 20.75 -11.43
C ASN A 96 1.57 19.53 -11.33
N ILE A 97 1.04 18.30 -11.34
CA ILE A 97 1.85 17.07 -11.27
C ILE A 97 1.95 16.42 -12.65
N THR A 98 3.18 16.16 -13.10
CA THR A 98 3.40 15.28 -14.23
C THR A 98 3.30 13.83 -13.80
N VAL A 99 2.39 13.05 -14.39
CA VAL A 99 2.18 11.63 -14.01
C VAL A 99 2.78 10.71 -15.07
N GLU A 100 3.76 9.90 -14.65
CA GLU A 100 4.30 8.79 -15.43
C GLU A 100 3.89 7.46 -14.83
N THR A 101 3.86 6.40 -15.63
CA THR A 101 3.33 5.10 -15.18
C THR A 101 4.07 3.95 -15.84
N TYR A 102 4.12 2.82 -15.15
CA TYR A 102 4.59 1.55 -15.70
C TYR A 102 3.71 0.39 -15.21
N SER A 103 3.19 -0.40 -16.15
CA SER A 103 2.41 -1.61 -15.86
C SER A 103 3.29 -2.84 -16.08
N PRO A 104 3.81 -3.48 -15.02
CA PRO A 104 4.59 -4.70 -15.19
C PRO A 104 3.68 -5.87 -15.62
N PRO A 105 4.24 -6.93 -16.20
CA PRO A 105 3.46 -8.12 -16.56
C PRO A 105 2.82 -8.76 -15.34
N TYR A 106 1.60 -9.29 -15.51
CA TYR A 106 0.88 -9.95 -14.42
C TYR A 106 1.43 -11.37 -14.19
N LYS A 107 2.43 -11.50 -13.33
CA LYS A 107 3.11 -12.74 -12.96
C LYS A 107 3.26 -12.83 -11.43
N PRO A 108 3.29 -14.04 -10.84
CA PRO A 108 3.61 -14.22 -9.43
C PRO A 108 4.99 -13.65 -9.08
N GLU A 109 5.99 -13.97 -9.89
CA GLU A 109 7.37 -13.48 -9.77
C GLU A 109 7.83 -12.86 -11.07
N PHE A 110 8.63 -11.82 -10.97
CA PHE A 110 9.24 -11.15 -12.12
C PHE A 110 10.54 -11.86 -12.52
N SER A 111 10.78 -11.98 -13.83
CA SER A 111 12.08 -12.37 -14.34
C SER A 111 13.10 -11.25 -14.14
N LYS A 112 14.37 -11.53 -14.41
CA LYS A 112 15.42 -10.49 -14.38
C LYS A 112 15.09 -9.35 -15.35
N GLU A 113 14.69 -9.69 -16.56
CA GLU A 113 14.34 -8.75 -17.63
C GLU A 113 13.12 -7.87 -17.22
N ASP A 114 12.12 -8.48 -16.57
CA ASP A 114 10.98 -7.72 -16.04
C ASP A 114 11.44 -6.71 -14.97
N ASN A 115 12.32 -7.14 -14.05
CA ASN A 115 12.86 -6.28 -13.01
C ASN A 115 13.72 -5.16 -13.60
N ASP A 116 14.63 -5.49 -14.51
CA ASP A 116 15.50 -4.51 -15.18
C ASP A 116 14.65 -3.43 -15.88
N ALA A 117 13.58 -3.83 -16.59
CA ALA A 117 12.67 -2.90 -17.25
C ALA A 117 11.89 -1.99 -16.28
N ILE A 118 11.44 -2.54 -15.14
CA ILE A 118 10.76 -1.74 -14.11
C ILE A 118 11.73 -0.72 -13.51
N ILE A 119 12.93 -1.15 -13.13
CA ILE A 119 13.97 -0.31 -12.53
C ILE A 119 14.40 0.78 -13.50
N GLU A 120 14.65 0.43 -14.76
CA GLU A 120 14.99 1.40 -15.81
C GLU A 120 13.89 2.46 -15.99
N ALA A 121 12.62 2.05 -16.04
CA ALA A 121 11.50 2.97 -16.19
C ALA A 121 11.41 3.96 -15.03
N ILE A 122 11.59 3.49 -13.78
CA ILE A 122 11.56 4.34 -12.58
C ILE A 122 12.75 5.30 -12.57
N ASN A 123 13.97 4.78 -12.81
CA ASN A 123 15.20 5.57 -12.78
C ASN A 123 15.21 6.63 -13.88
N LYS A 124 14.75 6.29 -15.10
CA LYS A 124 14.60 7.22 -16.21
C LYS A 124 13.59 8.34 -15.90
N ALA A 125 12.51 8.00 -15.25
CA ALA A 125 11.49 8.96 -14.84
C ALA A 125 12.03 9.93 -13.78
N ASN A 126 12.92 9.48 -12.90
CA ASN A 126 13.45 10.25 -11.76
C ASN A 126 12.34 11.03 -11.03
N PRO A 127 11.39 10.35 -10.40
CA PRO A 127 10.20 10.98 -9.83
C PRO A 127 10.50 11.68 -8.50
N ASP A 128 9.64 12.65 -8.15
CA ASP A 128 9.59 13.27 -6.81
C ASP A 128 8.70 12.47 -5.84
N LEU A 129 7.88 11.55 -6.38
CA LEU A 129 7.01 10.67 -5.61
C LEU A 129 6.76 9.38 -6.38
N LEU A 130 7.04 8.23 -5.76
CA LEU A 130 6.86 6.91 -6.35
C LEU A 130 5.78 6.12 -5.60
N TRP A 131 4.72 5.74 -6.29
CA TRP A 131 3.70 4.84 -5.79
C TRP A 131 3.84 3.44 -6.41
N ILE A 132 3.89 2.41 -5.56
CA ILE A 132 3.98 1.02 -5.97
C ILE A 132 2.68 0.31 -5.61
N GLY A 133 1.95 -0.14 -6.63
CA GLY A 133 0.61 -0.71 -6.51
C GLY A 133 0.53 -2.13 -7.04
N MET A 134 1.04 -3.08 -6.25
CA MET A 134 0.90 -4.52 -6.50
C MET A 134 0.16 -5.19 -5.33
N THR A 135 -0.03 -6.50 -5.41
CA THR A 135 -0.59 -7.26 -4.28
C THR A 135 0.47 -7.45 -3.20
N ALA A 136 0.13 -7.16 -1.94
CA ALA A 136 0.98 -7.52 -0.82
C ALA A 136 1.07 -9.05 -0.66
N PRO A 137 2.23 -9.62 -0.27
CA PRO A 137 3.47 -8.94 0.12
C PRO A 137 4.43 -8.61 -1.04
N LYS A 138 4.01 -8.82 -2.30
CA LYS A 138 4.88 -8.67 -3.48
C LYS A 138 5.45 -7.26 -3.60
N GLN A 139 4.63 -6.22 -3.37
CA GLN A 139 5.07 -4.84 -3.49
C GLN A 139 6.15 -4.48 -2.46
N GLU A 140 5.98 -4.88 -1.21
CA GLU A 140 6.96 -4.61 -0.15
C GLU A 140 8.26 -5.38 -0.40
N LYS A 141 8.17 -6.66 -0.75
CA LYS A 141 9.33 -7.51 -1.05
C LYS A 141 10.10 -6.97 -2.25
N TRP A 142 9.40 -6.63 -3.33
CA TRP A 142 10.03 -6.10 -4.54
C TRP A 142 10.77 -4.80 -4.26
N THR A 143 10.12 -3.87 -3.58
CA THR A 143 10.72 -2.58 -3.21
C THR A 143 11.97 -2.78 -2.36
N TYR A 144 11.90 -3.66 -1.36
CA TYR A 144 13.04 -3.96 -0.49
C TYR A 144 14.19 -4.61 -1.24
N SER A 145 13.91 -5.63 -2.07
CA SER A 145 14.94 -6.38 -2.79
C SER A 145 15.68 -5.54 -3.84
N HIS A 146 14.99 -4.55 -4.43
CA HIS A 146 15.56 -3.71 -5.49
C HIS A 146 15.88 -2.28 -5.03
N TRP A 147 15.80 -2.01 -3.72
CA TRP A 147 16.01 -0.65 -3.18
C TRP A 147 17.33 -0.01 -3.64
N ASN A 148 18.40 -0.77 -3.60
CA ASN A 148 19.75 -0.28 -3.96
C ASN A 148 19.95 -0.08 -5.48
N GLU A 149 19.04 -0.58 -6.31
CA GLU A 149 19.06 -0.42 -7.76
C GLU A 149 18.23 0.78 -8.22
N LEU A 150 17.38 1.31 -7.33
CA LEU A 150 16.61 2.52 -7.57
C LEU A 150 17.47 3.76 -7.32
N ASN A 151 17.85 4.44 -8.40
CA ASN A 151 18.61 5.68 -8.32
C ASN A 151 17.64 6.89 -8.24
N ILE A 152 16.91 6.98 -7.14
CA ILE A 152 15.88 7.99 -6.88
C ILE A 152 16.09 8.64 -5.52
N HIS A 153 15.62 9.89 -5.37
CA HIS A 153 15.64 10.65 -4.12
C HIS A 153 14.25 11.19 -3.80
N CYS A 154 13.29 10.29 -3.61
CA CYS A 154 11.89 10.66 -3.41
C CYS A 154 11.22 9.77 -2.36
N HIS A 155 10.02 10.15 -1.94
CA HIS A 155 9.18 9.26 -1.14
C HIS A 155 8.67 8.09 -1.99
N VAL A 156 8.77 6.88 -1.42
CA VAL A 156 8.26 5.65 -2.02
C VAL A 156 7.18 5.06 -1.13
N GLY A 157 6.00 4.84 -1.68
CA GLY A 157 4.87 4.26 -0.94
C GLY A 157 4.30 3.02 -1.61
N THR A 158 4.15 1.93 -0.84
CA THR A 158 3.50 0.69 -1.28
C THR A 158 2.02 0.70 -0.90
N ILE A 159 1.12 1.03 -1.84
CA ILE A 159 -0.29 1.37 -1.58
C ILE A 159 -1.29 0.70 -2.55
N GLY A 160 -1.09 -0.57 -2.90
CA GLY A 160 -1.80 -1.27 -3.96
C GLY A 160 -3.30 -0.98 -4.13
N ALA A 161 -4.10 -1.03 -3.06
CA ALA A 161 -5.55 -0.80 -3.15
C ALA A 161 -5.94 0.64 -3.49
N VAL A 162 -5.07 1.60 -3.22
CA VAL A 162 -5.31 3.02 -3.51
C VAL A 162 -5.38 3.29 -5.00
N PHE A 163 -4.65 2.52 -5.81
CA PHE A 163 -4.72 2.62 -7.26
C PHE A 163 -6.15 2.41 -7.78
N ASP A 164 -6.83 1.37 -7.30
CA ASP A 164 -8.21 1.08 -7.70
C ASP A 164 -9.20 2.13 -7.19
N PHE A 165 -8.99 2.64 -5.97
CA PHE A 165 -9.82 3.72 -5.42
C PHE A 165 -9.64 5.03 -6.19
N PHE A 166 -8.39 5.41 -6.48
CA PHE A 166 -8.10 6.63 -7.21
C PHE A 166 -8.51 6.51 -8.67
N ALA A 167 -8.36 5.34 -9.30
CA ALA A 167 -8.88 5.08 -10.63
C ALA A 167 -10.42 5.04 -10.70
N GLY A 168 -11.10 4.92 -9.56
CA GLY A 168 -12.56 4.78 -9.50
C GLY A 168 -13.08 3.41 -9.93
N THR A 169 -12.21 2.40 -10.08
CA THR A 169 -12.60 1.02 -10.43
C THR A 169 -13.19 0.26 -9.26
N VAL A 170 -12.86 0.65 -8.04
CA VAL A 170 -13.41 0.10 -6.79
C VAL A 170 -13.88 1.26 -5.92
N ALA A 171 -15.13 1.19 -5.46
CA ALA A 171 -15.66 2.17 -4.53
C ALA A 171 -15.07 1.96 -3.12
N ARG A 172 -14.61 3.02 -2.50
CA ARG A 172 -14.25 3.01 -1.08
C ARG A 172 -15.50 2.89 -0.22
N ALA A 173 -15.37 2.34 0.98
CA ALA A 173 -16.50 2.27 1.92
C ALA A 173 -17.08 3.68 2.19
N PRO A 174 -18.41 3.82 2.34
CA PRO A 174 -19.01 5.10 2.72
C PRO A 174 -18.40 5.67 4.01
N MET A 175 -18.40 7.00 4.17
CA MET A 175 -17.77 7.71 5.30
C MET A 175 -18.20 7.19 6.66
N TRP A 176 -19.47 6.82 6.81
CA TRP A 176 -19.98 6.24 8.05
C TRP A 176 -19.21 4.98 8.48
N TRP A 177 -18.98 4.04 7.53
CA TRP A 177 -18.19 2.83 7.79
C TRP A 177 -16.73 3.13 8.11
N GLN A 178 -16.16 4.13 7.42
CA GLN A 178 -14.78 4.57 7.64
C GLN A 178 -14.61 5.17 9.04
N ASN A 179 -15.49 6.09 9.43
CA ASN A 179 -15.46 6.78 10.72
C ASN A 179 -15.64 5.85 11.91
N HIS A 180 -16.38 4.73 11.73
CA HIS A 180 -16.56 3.73 12.78
C HIS A 180 -15.51 2.61 12.75
N GLY A 181 -14.51 2.68 11.84
CA GLY A 181 -13.49 1.65 11.70
C GLY A 181 -14.02 0.32 11.15
N LEU A 182 -15.18 0.36 10.48
CA LEU A 182 -15.89 -0.80 9.91
C LEU A 182 -15.66 -0.99 8.41
N GLU A 183 -14.66 -0.31 7.83
CA GLU A 183 -14.32 -0.43 6.40
C GLU A 183 -14.06 -1.90 5.99
N TRP A 184 -13.43 -2.67 6.86
CA TRP A 184 -13.21 -4.11 6.66
C TRP A 184 -14.53 -4.92 6.56
N ALA A 185 -15.54 -4.57 7.35
CA ALA A 185 -16.84 -5.25 7.32
C ALA A 185 -17.61 -4.92 6.04
N TYR A 186 -17.55 -3.66 5.59
CA TYR A 186 -18.11 -3.27 4.29
C TYR A 186 -17.47 -4.06 3.15
N ARG A 187 -16.14 -4.20 3.14
CA ARG A 187 -15.43 -5.01 2.13
C ARG A 187 -15.80 -6.48 2.21
N LEU A 188 -15.94 -7.03 3.41
CA LEU A 188 -16.36 -8.42 3.60
C LEU A 188 -17.77 -8.65 3.02
N LEU A 189 -18.69 -7.72 3.20
CA LEU A 189 -20.05 -7.79 2.63
C LEU A 189 -20.03 -7.69 1.10
N LYS A 190 -19.18 -6.85 0.52
CA LYS A 190 -19.07 -6.68 -0.94
C LYS A 190 -18.37 -7.84 -1.64
N GLU A 191 -17.35 -8.43 -1.00
CA GLU A 191 -16.51 -9.47 -1.58
C GLU A 191 -16.26 -10.63 -0.59
N PRO A 192 -17.32 -11.34 -0.15
CA PRO A 192 -17.22 -12.31 0.94
C PRO A 192 -16.24 -13.45 0.62
N LYS A 193 -16.28 -14.00 -0.59
CA LYS A 193 -15.41 -15.13 -1.01
C LYS A 193 -13.92 -14.79 -0.96
N ARG A 194 -13.55 -13.53 -1.25
CA ARG A 194 -12.15 -13.07 -1.25
C ARG A 194 -11.70 -12.65 0.15
N MET A 195 -12.60 -12.06 0.95
CA MET A 195 -12.25 -11.38 2.19
C MET A 195 -12.41 -12.21 3.46
N TRP A 196 -13.22 -13.30 3.47
CA TRP A 196 -13.51 -14.05 4.69
C TRP A 196 -12.27 -14.64 5.37
N ARG A 197 -11.37 -15.27 4.60
CA ARG A 197 -10.13 -15.82 5.15
C ARG A 197 -9.27 -14.74 5.79
N ARG A 198 -9.17 -13.62 5.10
CA ARG A 198 -8.38 -12.49 5.55
C ARG A 198 -8.90 -11.88 6.84
N TYR A 199 -10.20 -11.62 6.92
CA TYR A 199 -10.78 -10.91 8.07
C TYR A 199 -11.15 -11.85 9.22
N ILE A 200 -11.68 -13.02 8.95
CA ILE A 200 -12.06 -13.94 10.02
C ILE A 200 -10.82 -14.67 10.56
N ILE A 201 -10.09 -15.38 9.70
CA ILE A 201 -8.90 -16.13 10.15
C ILE A 201 -7.78 -15.17 10.59
N GLY A 202 -7.47 -14.16 9.77
CA GLY A 202 -6.38 -13.22 10.04
C GLY A 202 -6.60 -12.41 11.33
N ASN A 203 -7.79 -11.89 11.56
CA ASN A 203 -8.08 -11.15 12.80
C ASN A 203 -8.09 -12.05 14.03
N THR A 204 -8.60 -13.28 13.93
CA THR A 204 -8.57 -14.24 15.03
C THR A 204 -7.13 -14.60 15.42
N LEU A 205 -6.28 -14.91 14.44
CA LEU A 205 -4.86 -15.17 14.67
C LEU A 205 -4.12 -13.95 15.23
N PHE A 206 -4.47 -12.75 14.77
CA PHE A 206 -3.89 -11.51 15.28
C PHE A 206 -4.25 -11.30 16.76
N LEU A 207 -5.52 -11.45 17.13
CA LEU A 207 -5.98 -11.32 18.52
C LEU A 207 -5.37 -12.39 19.42
N TRP A 208 -5.30 -13.64 18.95
CA TRP A 208 -4.65 -14.74 19.67
C TRP A 208 -3.18 -14.43 19.93
N ASN A 209 -2.45 -13.96 18.91
CA ASN A 209 -1.04 -13.62 19.04
C ASN A 209 -0.78 -12.44 20.00
N ILE A 210 -1.72 -11.48 20.09
CA ILE A 210 -1.61 -10.38 21.05
C ILE A 210 -1.87 -10.90 22.48
N ALA A 211 -2.90 -11.72 22.67
CA ALA A 211 -3.28 -12.25 23.98
C ALA A 211 -2.24 -13.23 24.56
N THR A 212 -1.46 -13.91 23.71
CA THR A 212 -0.44 -14.88 24.14
C THR A 212 0.98 -14.31 24.25
N LYS A 213 1.14 -13.00 24.03
CA LYS A 213 2.46 -12.29 24.14
C LYS A 213 2.65 -11.55 25.48
N GLU A 214 1.86 -11.90 26.50
CA GLU A 214 2.11 -11.43 27.88
C GLU A 214 3.31 -12.10 28.51
#